data_80e397a88e3f399d42f295b0825ad9f2
#
_entry.id   80e397a88e3f399d42f295b0825ad9f2
#
_cell.length_a   1.000
_cell.length_b   1.000
_cell.length_c   1.000
_cell.angle_alpha   90.00
_cell.angle_beta   90.00
_cell.angle_gamma   90.00
#
_symmetry.space_group_name_H-M   'P 1'
#
loop_
_entity.id
_entity.type
_entity.pdbx_description
1 polymer ?
#
loop_
_entity_poly.entity_id
_entity_poly.type
_entity_poly.pdbx_seq_one_letter_code
_entity_poly.pdbx_strand_id
1 'polypeptide(L)'
;MHALVIEDEALIAMAIEEALRGCGFTSFDFAVSAEEAAAAAARKCPDLITADVELRPGCGITTVQSICSERPIPVLFITGSPSEVRIRMPGHHLVEKPFTAGRVMHAIKLAMENRND
;
A
#
# COMPACT_ATOMS: atom_id res chain seq x y z
N MET A 1 -14.66 -0.24 -4.04
CA MET A 1 -13.43 -0.96 -3.64
C MET A 1 -12.89 -0.39 -2.36
N HIS A 2 -12.26 -1.24 -1.57
CA HIS A 2 -11.70 -0.91 -0.27
C HIS A 2 -10.17 -0.95 -0.31
N ALA A 3 -9.51 0.04 0.26
CA ALA A 3 -8.06 0.11 0.31
C ALA A 3 -7.57 0.18 1.76
N LEU A 4 -6.45 -0.47 2.04
CA LEU A 4 -5.71 -0.32 3.29
C LEU A 4 -4.48 0.52 3.00
N VAL A 5 -4.37 1.66 3.67
CA VAL A 5 -3.24 2.59 3.52
C VAL A 5 -2.36 2.48 4.75
N ILE A 6 -1.15 1.98 4.56
CA ILE A 6 -0.16 1.79 5.64
C ILE A 6 0.88 2.90 5.50
N GLU A 7 0.75 3.94 6.31
CA GLU A 7 1.57 5.14 6.21
C GLU A 7 1.52 5.90 7.53
N ASP A 8 2.67 6.21 8.13
CA ASP A 8 2.71 6.88 9.41
C ASP A 8 2.68 8.43 9.31
N GLU A 9 2.87 8.99 8.13
CA GLU A 9 2.77 10.43 7.91
C GLU A 9 1.38 10.79 7.41
N ALA A 10 0.62 11.52 8.24
CA ALA A 10 -0.78 11.82 7.96
C ALA A 10 -0.99 12.56 6.63
N LEU A 11 -0.15 13.53 6.31
CA LEU A 11 -0.30 14.30 5.08
C LEU A 11 -0.07 13.44 3.85
N ILE A 12 0.87 12.50 3.92
CA ILE A 12 1.13 11.57 2.83
C ILE A 12 -0.03 10.60 2.68
N ALA A 13 -0.56 10.09 3.80
CA ALA A 13 -1.73 9.21 3.78
C ALA A 13 -2.93 9.89 3.13
N MET A 14 -3.14 11.18 3.41
CA MET A 14 -4.23 11.95 2.78
C MET A 14 -4.04 12.09 1.28
N ALA A 15 -2.81 12.32 0.83
CA ALA A 15 -2.52 12.42 -0.60
C ALA A 15 -2.76 11.07 -1.31
N ILE A 16 -2.40 9.98 -0.65
CA ILE A 16 -2.63 8.63 -1.18
C ILE A 16 -4.14 8.34 -1.25
N GLU A 17 -4.88 8.71 -0.22
CA GLU A 17 -6.34 8.55 -0.21
C GLU A 17 -6.97 9.29 -1.40
N GLU A 18 -6.55 10.52 -1.64
CA GLU A 18 -7.08 11.31 -2.74
C GLU A 18 -6.83 10.65 -4.08
N ALA A 19 -5.63 10.11 -4.29
CA ALA A 19 -5.31 9.38 -5.51
C ALA A 19 -6.15 8.10 -5.65
N LEU A 20 -6.36 7.39 -4.56
CA LEU A 20 -7.19 6.18 -4.55
C LEU A 20 -8.65 6.52 -4.88
N ARG A 21 -9.18 7.61 -4.34
CA ARG A 21 -10.54 8.06 -4.69
C ARG A 21 -10.65 8.37 -6.18
N GLY A 22 -9.63 8.96 -6.76
CA GLY A 22 -9.56 9.22 -8.20
C GLY A 22 -9.57 7.94 -9.04
N CYS A 23 -9.21 6.81 -8.44
CA CYS A 23 -9.21 5.49 -9.10
C CYS A 23 -10.42 4.63 -8.75
N GLY A 24 -11.43 5.20 -8.07
CA GLY A 24 -12.68 4.51 -7.79
C GLY A 24 -12.78 3.86 -6.42
N PHE A 25 -11.82 4.06 -5.53
CA PHE A 25 -11.90 3.57 -4.16
C PHE A 25 -12.79 4.49 -3.33
N THR A 26 -13.68 3.91 -2.54
CA THR A 26 -14.64 4.66 -1.73
C THR A 26 -14.61 4.27 -0.25
N SER A 27 -13.84 3.23 0.11
CA SER A 27 -13.76 2.72 1.47
C SER A 27 -12.29 2.55 1.84
N PHE A 28 -11.91 2.96 3.05
CA PHE A 28 -10.52 3.00 3.45
C PHE A 28 -10.32 2.56 4.89
N ASP A 29 -9.21 1.88 5.17
CA ASP A 29 -8.64 1.76 6.49
C ASP A 29 -7.25 2.37 6.45
N PHE A 30 -6.84 2.99 7.56
CA PHE A 30 -5.52 3.59 7.69
C PHE A 30 -4.80 2.93 8.85
N ALA A 31 -3.52 2.63 8.65
CA ALA A 31 -2.69 2.03 9.69
C ALA A 31 -1.35 2.76 9.73
N VAL A 32 -0.85 3.02 10.94
CA VAL A 32 0.44 3.67 11.15
C VAL A 32 1.50 2.69 11.61
N SER A 33 1.12 1.44 11.87
CA SER A 33 2.03 0.40 12.36
C SER A 33 1.67 -0.95 11.76
N ALA A 34 2.59 -1.90 11.88
CA ALA A 34 2.38 -3.27 11.44
C ALA A 34 1.19 -3.91 12.16
N GLU A 35 1.07 -3.67 13.47
CA GLU A 35 -0.02 -4.24 14.26
C GLU A 35 -1.37 -3.72 13.83
N GLU A 36 -1.50 -2.42 13.62
CA GLU A 36 -2.75 -1.82 13.14
C GLU A 36 -3.11 -2.33 11.74
N ALA A 37 -2.11 -2.48 10.87
CA ALA A 37 -2.33 -2.96 9.52
C ALA A 37 -2.87 -4.39 9.52
N ALA A 38 -2.28 -5.27 10.31
CA ALA A 38 -2.74 -6.65 10.42
C ALA A 38 -4.16 -6.73 10.96
N ALA A 39 -4.48 -5.93 11.97
CA ALA A 39 -5.82 -5.88 12.56
C ALA A 39 -6.84 -5.37 11.54
N ALA A 40 -6.51 -4.32 10.78
CA ALA A 40 -7.40 -3.76 9.77
C ALA A 40 -7.68 -4.77 8.66
N ALA A 41 -6.65 -5.44 8.16
CA ALA A 41 -6.80 -6.44 7.09
C ALA A 41 -7.64 -7.63 7.55
N ALA A 42 -7.52 -8.01 8.83
CA ALA A 42 -8.32 -9.10 9.39
C ALA A 42 -9.81 -8.74 9.51
N ARG A 43 -10.10 -7.48 9.84
CA ARG A 43 -11.49 -7.02 9.96
C ARG A 43 -12.17 -6.91 8.59
N LYS A 44 -11.46 -6.40 7.61
CA LYS A 44 -11.99 -6.22 6.26
C LYS A 44 -10.87 -6.37 5.25
N CYS A 45 -10.95 -7.41 4.45
CA CYS A 45 -9.93 -7.67 3.44
C CYS A 45 -9.93 -6.56 2.39
N PRO A 46 -8.82 -5.86 2.20
CA PRO A 46 -8.77 -4.81 1.19
C PRO A 46 -8.64 -5.36 -0.22
N ASP A 47 -9.07 -4.56 -1.20
CA ASP A 47 -8.85 -4.85 -2.61
C ASP A 47 -7.45 -4.44 -3.05
N LEU A 48 -6.82 -3.52 -2.32
CA LEU A 48 -5.48 -3.04 -2.57
C LEU A 48 -4.86 -2.58 -1.26
N ILE A 49 -3.57 -2.85 -1.09
CA ILE A 49 -2.77 -2.30 0.01
C ILE A 49 -1.77 -1.32 -0.58
N THR A 50 -1.70 -0.10 -0.04
CA THR A 50 -0.57 0.80 -0.28
C THR A 50 0.27 0.80 0.99
N ALA A 51 1.59 0.66 0.86
CA ALA A 51 2.46 0.50 2.02
C ALA A 51 3.76 1.26 1.88
N ASP A 52 4.15 1.96 2.95
CA ASP A 52 5.51 2.48 3.08
C ASP A 52 6.38 1.37 3.71
N VAL A 53 7.64 1.33 3.31
CA VAL A 53 8.61 0.40 3.89
C VAL A 53 8.95 0.82 5.32
N GLU A 54 9.14 2.12 5.55
CA GLU A 54 9.56 2.64 6.84
C GLU A 54 8.37 2.95 7.73
N LEU A 55 8.08 2.03 8.64
CA LEU A 55 7.06 2.22 9.68
C LEU A 55 7.74 2.38 11.03
N ARG A 56 7.05 2.97 12.01
CA ARG A 56 7.57 3.17 13.35
C ARG A 56 6.52 2.76 14.39
N PRO A 57 6.66 1.55 14.99
CA PRO A 57 7.68 0.53 14.72
C PRO A 57 7.29 -0.37 13.57
N GLY A 58 8.30 -1.04 13.00
CA GLY A 58 8.08 -2.09 12.03
C GLY A 58 8.57 -1.77 10.64
N CYS A 59 8.29 -2.69 9.73
CA CYS A 59 8.68 -2.60 8.32
C CYS A 59 7.48 -2.95 7.46
N GLY A 60 7.19 -2.09 6.48
CA GLY A 60 6.04 -2.29 5.59
C GLY A 60 6.15 -3.56 4.75
N ILE A 61 7.34 -3.94 4.33
CA ILE A 61 7.54 -5.16 3.55
C ILE A 61 7.16 -6.40 4.38
N THR A 62 7.69 -6.50 5.60
CA THR A 62 7.37 -7.62 6.48
C THR A 62 5.88 -7.66 6.81
N THR A 63 5.29 -6.49 7.04
CA THR A 63 3.86 -6.38 7.32
C THR A 63 3.03 -6.91 6.16
N VAL A 64 3.34 -6.49 4.94
CA VAL A 64 2.63 -6.91 3.75
C VAL A 64 2.80 -8.41 3.52
N GLN A 65 4.01 -8.94 3.68
CA GLN A 65 4.26 -10.37 3.54
C GLN A 65 3.40 -11.19 4.50
N SER A 66 3.27 -10.72 5.74
CA SER A 66 2.44 -11.38 6.74
C SER A 66 0.95 -11.34 6.36
N ILE A 67 0.46 -10.18 5.96
CA ILE A 67 -0.96 -10.03 5.58
C ILE A 67 -1.30 -10.89 4.38
N CYS A 68 -0.42 -10.93 3.38
CA CYS A 68 -0.68 -11.62 2.12
C CYS A 68 -0.30 -13.10 2.14
N SER A 69 0.18 -13.63 3.28
CA SER A 69 0.61 -15.03 3.37
C SER A 69 -0.52 -16.02 3.12
N GLU A 70 -1.73 -15.69 3.54
CA GLU A 70 -2.89 -16.57 3.37
C GLU A 70 -3.80 -16.14 2.22
N ARG A 71 -3.68 -14.89 1.79
CA ARG A 71 -4.59 -14.31 0.81
C ARG A 71 -3.83 -13.33 -0.07
N PRO A 72 -3.70 -13.61 -1.38
CA PRO A 72 -3.01 -12.69 -2.27
C PRO A 72 -3.84 -11.41 -2.47
N ILE A 73 -3.25 -10.28 -2.11
CA ILE A 73 -3.86 -8.97 -2.24
C ILE A 73 -2.88 -8.12 -3.04
N PRO A 74 -3.34 -7.36 -4.05
CA PRO A 74 -2.46 -6.44 -4.78
C PRO A 74 -1.83 -5.42 -3.83
N VAL A 75 -0.55 -5.16 -4.01
CA VAL A 75 0.21 -4.24 -3.16
C VAL A 75 0.93 -3.21 -4.02
N LEU A 76 0.85 -1.95 -3.62
CA LEU A 76 1.63 -0.87 -4.18
C LEU A 76 2.49 -0.28 -3.07
N PHE A 77 3.82 -0.37 -3.21
CA PHE A 77 4.72 0.27 -2.26
C PHE A 77 4.90 1.73 -2.64
N ILE A 78 4.81 2.62 -1.64
CA ILE A 78 5.00 4.06 -1.81
C ILE A 78 6.01 4.48 -0.74
N THR A 79 7.27 4.70 -1.13
CA THR A 79 8.35 4.79 -0.17
C THR A 79 9.50 5.68 -0.64
N GLY A 80 10.25 6.24 0.31
CA GLY A 80 11.52 6.89 0.03
C GLY A 80 12.69 5.92 -0.06
N SER A 81 12.46 4.61 0.18
CA SER A 81 13.50 3.57 0.18
C SER A 81 13.19 2.50 -0.87
N PRO A 82 13.18 2.86 -2.17
CA PRO A 82 12.76 1.93 -3.21
C PRO A 82 13.69 0.73 -3.40
N SER A 83 14.97 0.87 -3.06
CA SER A 83 15.92 -0.23 -3.24
C SER A 83 15.57 -1.44 -2.39
N GLU A 84 15.05 -1.25 -1.19
CA GLU A 84 14.63 -2.38 -0.34
C GLU A 84 13.51 -3.18 -0.98
N VAL A 85 12.55 -2.48 -1.60
CA VAL A 85 11.45 -3.15 -2.29
C VAL A 85 11.98 -3.94 -3.49
N ARG A 86 12.88 -3.36 -4.26
CA ARG A 86 13.44 -4.04 -5.44
C ARG A 86 14.20 -5.29 -5.06
N ILE A 87 14.88 -5.28 -3.92
CA ILE A 87 15.67 -6.42 -3.43
C ILE A 87 14.77 -7.49 -2.81
N ARG A 88 13.85 -7.08 -1.92
CA ARG A 88 13.06 -8.02 -1.12
C ARG A 88 11.75 -8.46 -1.79
N MET A 89 11.19 -7.62 -2.65
CA MET A 89 9.92 -7.86 -3.33
C MET A 89 10.05 -7.52 -4.81
N PRO A 90 10.96 -8.19 -5.55
CA PRO A 90 11.16 -7.88 -6.96
C PRO A 90 9.87 -8.13 -7.76
N GLY A 91 9.61 -7.24 -8.70
CA GLY A 91 8.41 -7.32 -9.53
C GLY A 91 7.18 -6.68 -8.94
N HIS A 92 7.23 -6.18 -7.69
CA HIS A 92 6.10 -5.47 -7.10
C HIS A 92 6.04 -4.02 -7.59
N HIS A 93 4.82 -3.50 -7.63
CA HIS A 93 4.60 -2.11 -8.03
C HIS A 93 5.13 -1.16 -6.96
N LEU A 94 5.72 -0.06 -7.40
CA LEU A 94 6.47 0.84 -6.54
C LEU A 94 6.39 2.28 -7.05
N VAL A 95 6.14 3.21 -6.13
CA VAL A 95 6.25 4.65 -6.39
C VAL A 95 7.22 5.22 -5.38
N GLU A 96 8.20 5.97 -5.85
CA GLU A 96 9.19 6.61 -4.98
C GLU A 96 8.69 7.97 -4.51
N LYS A 97 8.91 8.26 -3.23
CA LYS A 97 8.65 9.59 -2.66
C LYS A 97 9.80 10.53 -3.00
N PRO A 98 9.55 11.82 -3.26
CA PRO A 98 8.24 12.45 -3.38
C PRO A 98 7.54 12.06 -4.67
N PHE A 99 6.21 12.06 -4.65
CA PHE A 99 5.42 11.62 -5.78
C PHE A 99 4.43 12.69 -6.24
N THR A 100 3.91 12.53 -7.46
CA THR A 100 2.77 13.30 -7.94
C THR A 100 1.51 12.43 -7.87
N ALA A 101 0.34 13.05 -7.77
CA ALA A 101 -0.92 12.34 -7.78
C ALA A 101 -1.05 11.45 -9.03
N GLY A 102 -0.63 11.96 -10.19
CA GLY A 102 -0.70 11.22 -11.43
C GLY A 102 0.12 9.94 -11.43
N ARG A 103 1.32 9.98 -10.84
CA ARG A 103 2.19 8.80 -10.75
C ARG A 103 1.57 7.75 -9.85
N VAL A 104 1.00 8.16 -8.72
CA VAL A 104 0.34 7.23 -7.80
C VAL A 104 -0.89 6.62 -8.47
N MET A 105 -1.74 7.42 -9.12
CA MET A 105 -2.92 6.92 -9.80
C MET A 105 -2.57 5.92 -10.90
N HIS A 106 -1.52 6.21 -11.68
CA HIS A 106 -1.06 5.28 -12.71
C HIS A 106 -0.61 3.95 -12.11
N ALA A 107 0.16 4.02 -11.04
CA ALA A 107 0.65 2.81 -10.35
C ALA A 107 -0.50 2.00 -9.73
N ILE A 108 -1.51 2.67 -9.19
CA ILE A 108 -2.71 2.01 -8.65
C ILE A 108 -3.41 1.22 -9.77
N LYS A 109 -3.58 1.82 -10.91
CA LYS A 109 -4.22 1.16 -12.05
C LYS A 109 -3.45 -0.06 -12.50
N LEU A 110 -2.12 0.05 -12.58
CA LEU A 110 -1.28 -1.09 -12.95
C LEU A 110 -1.37 -2.22 -11.92
N ALA A 111 -1.34 -1.89 -10.64
CA ALA A 111 -1.44 -2.90 -9.58
C ALA A 111 -2.78 -3.63 -9.64
N MET A 112 -3.86 -2.91 -9.91
CA MET A 112 -5.19 -3.50 -9.99
C MET A 112 -5.38 -4.33 -11.26
N GLU A 113 -4.75 -3.98 -12.37
CA GLU A 113 -4.81 -4.76 -13.61
C GLU A 113 -4.19 -6.13 -13.45
N ASN A 114 -3.14 -6.26 -12.64
CA ASN A 114 -2.38 -7.50 -12.49
C ASN A 114 -2.91 -8.40 -11.38
N ARG A 115 -4.01 -8.03 -10.72
CA ARG A 115 -4.49 -8.75 -9.53
C ARG A 115 -5.05 -10.14 -9.81
N ASN A 116 -5.35 -10.46 -11.06
CA ASN A 116 -5.93 -11.75 -11.44
C ASN A 116 -4.89 -12.71 -12.05
N ASP A 117 -3.64 -12.30 -12.05
CA ASP A 117 -2.54 -13.14 -12.55
C ASP A 117 -2.05 -14.16 -11.52
#